data_f78533dd678a56ab12fe11d889f39e96
#
_entry.id   f78533dd678a56ab12fe11d889f39e96
#
_cell.length_a   1.000
_cell.length_b   1.000
_cell.length_c   1.000
_cell.angle_alpha   90.00
_cell.angle_beta   90.00
_cell.angle_gamma   90.00
#
_symmetry.space_group_name_H-M   'P 1'
#
loop_
_entity.id
_entity.type
_entity.pdbx_description
1 polymer ?
#
loop_
_entity_poly.entity_id
_entity_poly.type
_entity_poly.pdbx_seq_one_letter_code
_entity_poly.pdbx_strand_id
1 'polypeptide(L)' 'MANNSIDNMLTTSDVAHLLNVHINTVRRWSNQGILKTYRIGSRGDRRFMRRDVEDFLKEKEDIKSSTN' A
#
# COMPACT_ATOMS: atom_id res chain seq x y z
N MET A 1 -20.53 10.64 -5.08
CA MET A 1 -19.94 10.41 -4.30
C MET A 1 -19.91 9.16 -3.80
N ALA A 2 -20.53 8.37 -4.13
CA ALA A 2 -20.58 7.21 -3.63
C ALA A 2 -19.43 6.38 -3.74
N ASN A 3 -18.69 6.32 -4.60
CA ASN A 3 -17.69 5.45 -4.70
C ASN A 3 -16.53 5.71 -3.99
N ASN A 4 -16.61 6.15 -2.84
CA ASN A 4 -15.52 6.49 -2.06
C ASN A 4 -14.59 5.38 -1.81
N SER A 5 -15.06 4.17 -1.68
CA SER A 5 -14.18 3.06 -1.39
C SER A 5 -13.26 2.80 -2.57
N ILE A 6 -13.75 2.95 -3.77
CA ILE A 6 -12.92 2.75 -4.91
C ILE A 6 -11.93 3.89 -5.05
N ASP A 7 -12.35 5.09 -4.78
CA ASP A 7 -11.48 6.24 -4.86
C ASP A 7 -10.38 6.19 -3.84
N ASN A 8 -10.62 5.51 -2.72
CA ASN A 8 -9.62 5.42 -1.68
C ASN A 8 -8.68 4.27 -1.87
N MET A 9 -8.86 3.47 -2.88
CA MET A 9 -7.98 2.36 -3.14
C MET A 9 -6.86 2.77 -4.09
N LEU A 10 -5.68 2.27 -3.81
CA LEU A 10 -4.50 2.61 -4.57
C LEU A 10 -4.00 1.42 -5.36
N THR A 11 -3.41 1.67 -6.50
CA THR A 11 -2.79 0.60 -7.28
C THR A 11 -1.40 0.34 -6.73
N THR A 12 -0.76 -0.73 -7.18
CA THR A 12 0.62 -1.03 -6.78
C THR A 12 1.53 0.13 -7.17
N SER A 13 1.30 0.70 -8.33
CA SER A 13 2.10 1.82 -8.80
C SER A 13 1.90 3.05 -7.91
N ASP A 14 0.66 3.31 -7.52
CA ASP A 14 0.37 4.44 -6.64
C ASP A 14 1.10 4.28 -5.32
N VAL A 15 1.11 3.07 -4.77
CA VAL A 15 1.76 2.81 -3.49
C VAL A 15 3.26 2.99 -3.64
N ALA A 16 3.84 2.52 -4.74
CA ALA A 16 5.27 2.67 -4.97
C ALA A 16 5.65 4.15 -4.99
N HIS A 17 4.84 4.95 -5.63
CA HIS A 17 5.08 6.38 -5.68
C HIS A 17 4.94 7.00 -4.30
N LEU A 18 3.90 6.65 -3.59
CA LEU A 18 3.63 7.22 -2.27
C LEU A 18 4.73 6.89 -1.29
N LEU A 19 5.22 5.66 -1.32
CA LEU A 19 6.25 5.24 -0.39
C LEU A 19 7.67 5.49 -0.93
N ASN A 20 7.76 5.96 -2.16
CA ASN A 20 9.02 6.26 -2.79
C ASN A 20 9.91 5.04 -2.87
N VAL A 21 9.39 3.94 -3.33
CA VAL A 21 10.14 2.71 -3.51
C VAL A 21 9.82 2.13 -4.88
N HIS A 22 10.58 1.15 -5.27
CA HIS A 22 10.36 0.50 -6.54
C HIS A 22 9.09 -0.33 -6.48
N ILE A 23 8.40 -0.46 -7.59
CA ILE A 23 7.14 -1.19 -7.64
C ILE A 23 7.34 -2.66 -7.25
N ASN A 24 8.47 -3.23 -7.56
CA ASN A 24 8.74 -4.62 -7.17
C ASN A 24 8.84 -4.78 -5.66
N THR A 25 9.27 -3.75 -4.98
CA THR A 25 9.33 -3.78 -3.53
C THR A 25 7.94 -3.86 -2.95
N VAL A 26 7.00 -3.11 -3.52
CA VAL A 26 5.61 -3.15 -3.07
C VAL A 26 5.03 -4.55 -3.31
N ARG A 27 5.33 -5.15 -4.45
CA ARG A 27 4.84 -6.48 -4.75
C ARG A 27 5.38 -7.49 -3.76
N ARG A 28 6.65 -7.36 -3.40
CA ARG A 28 7.27 -8.24 -2.43
C ARG A 28 6.60 -8.11 -1.06
N TRP A 29 6.39 -6.90 -0.61
CA TRP A 29 5.73 -6.67 0.67
C TRP A 29 4.31 -7.21 0.65
N SER A 30 3.61 -7.07 -0.46
CA SER A 30 2.27 -7.59 -0.62
C SER A 30 2.29 -9.11 -0.53
N ASN A 31 3.22 -9.75 -1.21
CA ASN A 31 3.33 -11.21 -1.22
C ASN A 31 3.70 -11.76 0.15
N GLN A 32 4.46 -11.00 0.91
CA GLN A 32 4.88 -11.43 2.24
C GLN A 32 3.84 -11.14 3.30
N GLY A 33 2.78 -10.46 2.93
CA GLY A 33 1.74 -10.12 3.90
C GLY A 33 2.10 -8.96 4.80
N ILE A 34 3.21 -8.28 4.51
CA ILE A 34 3.62 -7.16 5.32
C ILE A 34 2.73 -5.96 5.04
N LEU A 35 2.33 -5.78 3.79
CA LEU A 35 1.45 -4.69 3.41
C LEU A 35 0.12 -5.30 2.97
N LYS A 36 -0.95 -4.93 3.61
CA LYS A 36 -2.25 -5.50 3.36
C LYS A 36 -2.69 -5.23 1.93
N THR A 37 -3.12 -6.27 1.23
CA THR A 37 -3.48 -6.18 -0.15
C THR A 37 -4.86 -6.73 -0.38
N TYR A 38 -5.64 -6.07 -1.22
CA TYR A 38 -6.95 -6.55 -1.60
C TYR A 38 -6.91 -6.88 -3.09
N ARG A 39 -7.59 -7.96 -3.46
CA ARG A 39 -7.66 -8.33 -4.87
C ARG A 39 -9.05 -8.05 -5.36
N ILE A 40 -9.16 -7.34 -6.47
CA ILE A 40 -10.46 -6.98 -7.00
C ILE A 40 -10.55 -7.39 -8.46
N GLY A 41 -11.78 -7.54 -8.92
CA GLY A 41 -12.01 -7.90 -10.31
C GLY A 41 -11.75 -9.36 -10.56
N SER A 42 -12.19 -9.83 -11.70
CA SER A 42 -12.02 -11.23 -12.04
C SER A 42 -10.56 -11.55 -12.29
N ARG A 43 -9.73 -10.57 -12.60
CA ARG A 43 -8.32 -10.81 -12.81
C ARG A 43 -7.53 -10.80 -11.52
N GLY A 44 -8.13 -10.39 -10.43
CA GLY A 44 -7.45 -10.35 -9.15
C GLY A 44 -6.39 -9.28 -9.06
N ASP A 45 -6.66 -8.12 -9.63
CA ASP A 45 -5.71 -7.01 -9.58
C ASP A 45 -5.49 -6.57 -8.15
N ARG A 46 -4.27 -6.23 -7.81
CA ARG A 46 -3.94 -5.80 -6.47
C ARG A 46 -4.40 -4.38 -6.24
N ARG A 47 -4.97 -4.16 -5.07
CA ARG A 47 -5.35 -2.81 -4.66
C ARG A 47 -5.02 -2.66 -3.18
N PHE A 48 -4.74 -1.44 -2.78
CA PHE A 48 -4.35 -1.16 -1.40
C PHE A 48 -5.20 -0.03 -0.87
N MET A 49 -5.55 -0.08 0.39
CA MET A 49 -6.32 1.00 0.99
C MET A 49 -5.38 2.08 1.45
N ARG A 50 -5.74 3.31 1.20
CA ARG A 50 -4.90 4.45 1.58
C ARG A 50 -4.59 4.40 3.07
N ARG A 51 -5.57 4.07 3.89
CA ARG A 51 -5.39 4.00 5.32
C ARG A 51 -4.30 2.98 5.69
N ASP A 52 -4.30 1.82 5.05
CA ASP A 52 -3.33 0.78 5.34
C ASP A 52 -1.93 1.22 4.93
N VAL A 53 -1.81 1.92 3.82
CA VAL A 53 -0.54 2.40 3.33
C VAL A 53 -0.01 3.50 4.25
N GLU A 54 -0.88 4.37 4.69
CA GLU A 54 -0.49 5.44 5.60
C GLU A 54 -0.01 4.87 6.93
N ASP A 55 -0.69 3.85 7.43
CA ASP A 55 -0.28 3.21 8.69
C ASP A 55 1.07 2.54 8.52
N PHE A 56 1.29 1.89 7.37
CA PHE A 56 2.56 1.24 7.10
C PHE A 56 3.68 2.28 7.07
N LEU A 57 3.46 3.41 6.43
CA LEU A 57 4.44 4.46 6.34
C LEU A 57 4.73 5.05 7.72
N LYS A 58 3.71 5.22 8.54
CA LYS A 58 3.86 5.74 9.86
C LYS A 58 4.70 4.84 10.71
N GLU A 59 4.49 3.53 10.62
CA GLU A 59 5.28 2.58 11.36
C GLU A 59 6.73 2.66 10.94
N LYS A 60 7.00 2.80 9.66
CA LYS A 60 8.37 2.89 9.20
C LYS A 60 9.02 4.16 9.64
N GLU A 61 8.28 5.24 9.67
CA GLU A 61 8.80 6.50 10.15
C GLU A 61 9.12 6.46 11.63
N ASP A 62 8.28 5.80 12.40
CA ASP A 62 8.49 5.66 13.81
C ASP A 62 9.76 4.87 14.07
N ILE A 63 9.97 3.79 13.34
CA ILE A 63 11.15 2.99 13.48
C ILE A 63 12.38 3.83 13.12
N LYS A 64 12.30 4.61 12.05
CA LYS A 64 13.38 5.43 11.68
C LYS A 64 13.67 6.46 12.72
N SER A 65 12.66 7.06 13.28
CA SER A 65 12.84 8.05 14.33
C SER A 65 13.49 7.48 15.53
N SER A 66 13.13 6.27 15.89
CA SER A 66 13.70 5.66 17.07
C SER A 66 15.12 5.32 16.87
N THR A 67 15.56 5.04 15.65
CA THR A 67 16.92 4.67 15.46
C THR A 67 17.80 5.88 15.44
N ASN A 68 17.28 6.99 15.24
CA ASN A 68 18.07 8.17 15.27
C ASN A 68 18.31 8.64 16.64
#